data_9709750080b9f050a1b9ea0464218d5d
#
_entry.id   9709750080b9f050a1b9ea0464218d5d
#
_cell.length_a   1.000
_cell.length_b   1.000
_cell.length_c   1.000
_cell.angle_alpha   90.00
_cell.angle_beta   90.00
_cell.angle_gamma   90.00
#
_symmetry.space_group_name_H-M   'P 1'
#
loop_
_entity.id
_entity.type
_entity.pdbx_description
1 polymer ?
#
loop_
_entity_poly.entity_id
_entity_poly.type
_entity_poly.pdbx_seq_one_letter_code
_entity_poly.pdbx_strand_id
1 'polypeptide(L)'
;AVAVGYALAVTHPQAGNLGGGGFMLIRSKNGNTTAIDFREMAPAKATRDMFLDDQGNPDSKKSLTSHLASGTPGTVAGFSLALDKYGTMPLNKVVQPAFKLARDGFIVNDALADDLKTYGSEVLPNHENSKAIFWKEGEPLKKGDTLVQANLAKSLEMIAENGPDEFYKGTIAEQIAQEMQKNGGLITKEDLAAYKAVERTPISGDYRGYQVYSMPPPSSGGIHIVQILNILENFDMKKYGFGSADAMQIMAEAEKYAYADRSEYLGDPDFVKVPWQALTNKAYAKSIADQIDINKAKPSSEIRPGKLAPYESNQTTHYSVVDKDGNAVAVTYTLNTTFGTGIVAGESGILLNNQMDDFSAKPGVPNVYGLVGGDANAVGPNKRPLSSM
;
A
#
# COMPACT_ATOMS: atom_id res chain seq x y z
N ALA A 1 -0.30 -7.89 -16.23
CA ALA A 1 -0.30 -7.36 -14.86
C ALA A 1 -1.51 -6.44 -14.64
N VAL A 2 -1.69 -5.34 -15.37
CA VAL A 2 -2.77 -4.36 -15.15
C VAL A 2 -4.17 -5.00 -15.16
N ALA A 3 -4.45 -5.91 -16.08
CA ALA A 3 -5.73 -6.65 -16.11
C ALA A 3 -5.99 -7.45 -14.82
N VAL A 4 -4.94 -8.03 -14.23
CA VAL A 4 -5.03 -8.75 -12.95
C VAL A 4 -5.38 -7.78 -11.83
N GLY A 5 -4.76 -6.60 -11.80
CA GLY A 5 -5.08 -5.57 -10.81
C GLY A 5 -6.54 -5.13 -10.89
N TYR A 6 -7.06 -4.80 -12.08
CA TYR A 6 -8.48 -4.49 -12.24
C TYR A 6 -9.40 -5.65 -11.82
N ALA A 7 -9.03 -6.91 -12.15
CA ALA A 7 -9.83 -8.08 -11.75
C ALA A 7 -9.83 -8.27 -10.23
N LEU A 8 -8.68 -8.09 -9.56
CA LEU A 8 -8.59 -8.18 -8.10
C LEU A 8 -9.35 -7.05 -7.38
N ALA A 9 -9.49 -5.87 -7.99
CA ALA A 9 -10.34 -4.82 -7.45
C ALA A 9 -11.83 -5.26 -7.33
N VAL A 10 -12.24 -6.26 -8.11
CA VAL A 10 -13.58 -6.85 -8.06
C VAL A 10 -13.62 -8.09 -7.18
N THR A 11 -12.66 -9.02 -7.37
CA THR A 11 -12.73 -10.38 -6.77
C THR A 11 -12.00 -10.50 -5.44
N HIS A 12 -11.23 -9.50 -5.06
CA HIS A 12 -10.48 -9.43 -3.80
C HIS A 12 -10.68 -8.06 -3.12
N PRO A 13 -11.93 -7.65 -2.85
CA PRO A 13 -12.26 -6.27 -2.45
C PRO A 13 -11.68 -5.87 -1.09
N GLN A 14 -11.19 -6.82 -0.29
CA GLN A 14 -10.53 -6.55 0.99
C GLN A 14 -9.17 -5.87 0.85
N ALA A 15 -8.53 -5.94 -0.35
CA ALA A 15 -7.23 -5.30 -0.61
C ALA A 15 -7.06 -4.85 -2.06
N GLY A 16 -7.54 -5.62 -3.05
CA GLY A 16 -7.62 -5.19 -4.45
C GLY A 16 -8.58 -4.01 -4.61
N ASN A 17 -8.20 -2.96 -5.34
CA ASN A 17 -8.94 -1.70 -5.24
C ASN A 17 -8.82 -0.81 -6.49
N LEU A 18 -9.70 0.19 -6.57
CA LEU A 18 -9.55 1.41 -7.37
C LEU A 18 -9.40 2.64 -6.47
N GLY A 19 -9.93 2.58 -5.24
CA GLY A 19 -9.94 3.68 -4.27
C GLY A 19 -8.74 3.70 -3.32
N GLY A 20 -7.68 2.97 -3.62
CA GLY A 20 -6.42 2.93 -2.90
C GLY A 20 -5.22 3.27 -3.77
N GLY A 21 -4.07 2.70 -3.46
CA GLY A 21 -2.83 2.92 -4.18
C GLY A 21 -1.80 1.83 -3.95
N GLY A 22 -0.57 2.08 -4.40
CA GLY A 22 0.50 1.10 -4.27
C GLY A 22 1.70 1.37 -5.15
N PHE A 23 2.40 0.30 -5.49
CA PHE A 23 3.67 0.32 -6.21
C PHE A 23 3.75 -0.79 -7.25
N MET A 24 4.52 -0.53 -8.29
CA MET A 24 4.80 -1.51 -9.34
C MET A 24 6.27 -1.45 -9.74
N LEU A 25 6.92 -2.61 -9.78
CA LEU A 25 8.23 -2.78 -10.41
C LEU A 25 8.06 -3.47 -11.75
N ILE A 26 8.70 -2.93 -12.77
CA ILE A 26 8.67 -3.47 -14.13
C ILE A 26 10.11 -3.74 -14.57
N ARG A 27 10.40 -4.98 -14.94
CA ARG A 27 11.64 -5.39 -15.58
C ARG A 27 11.35 -5.88 -16.97
N SER A 28 11.85 -5.18 -17.97
CA SER A 28 11.69 -5.56 -19.37
C SER A 28 12.73 -6.63 -19.78
N LYS A 29 12.44 -7.36 -20.85
CA LYS A 29 13.30 -8.45 -21.37
C LYS A 29 14.74 -8.03 -21.67
N ASN A 30 14.99 -6.74 -21.94
CA ASN A 30 16.32 -6.20 -22.16
C ASN A 30 17.08 -5.86 -20.85
N GLY A 31 16.48 -6.13 -19.68
CA GLY A 31 17.06 -5.90 -18.37
C GLY A 31 16.78 -4.54 -17.76
N ASN A 32 16.17 -3.59 -18.48
CA ASN A 32 15.79 -2.30 -17.92
C ASN A 32 14.72 -2.48 -16.84
N THR A 33 14.93 -1.83 -15.71
CA THR A 33 14.02 -1.89 -14.56
C THR A 33 13.57 -0.50 -14.18
N THR A 34 12.29 -0.32 -13.96
CA THR A 34 11.66 0.90 -13.49
C THR A 34 10.68 0.63 -12.36
N ALA A 35 10.37 1.65 -11.57
CA ALA A 35 9.36 1.61 -10.53
C ALA A 35 8.27 2.65 -10.83
N ILE A 36 7.02 2.29 -10.60
CA ILE A 36 5.89 3.22 -10.66
C ILE A 36 5.32 3.35 -9.25
N ASP A 37 5.35 4.58 -8.75
CA ASP A 37 4.77 5.00 -7.49
C ASP A 37 3.38 5.57 -7.76
N PHE A 38 2.36 4.87 -7.31
CA PHE A 38 0.98 5.31 -7.31
C PHE A 38 0.37 5.26 -5.90
N ARG A 39 1.25 5.53 -4.90
CA ARG A 39 0.87 5.69 -3.51
C ARG A 39 -0.16 6.80 -3.37
N GLU A 40 -1.09 6.65 -2.46
CA GLU A 40 -2.07 7.66 -2.12
C GLU A 40 -1.40 8.96 -1.67
N MET A 41 -2.06 10.08 -1.90
CA MET A 41 -1.58 11.39 -1.48
C MET A 41 -2.53 12.01 -0.46
N ALA A 42 -1.97 12.64 0.57
CA ALA A 42 -2.75 13.45 1.48
C ALA A 42 -3.45 14.59 0.71
N PRO A 43 -4.76 14.84 0.93
CA PRO A 43 -5.44 15.98 0.34
C PRO A 43 -4.77 17.32 0.67
N ALA A 44 -4.95 18.33 -0.18
CA ALA A 44 -4.33 19.65 -0.01
C ALA A 44 -4.73 20.34 1.31
N LYS A 45 -5.87 19.97 1.90
CA LYS A 45 -6.34 20.48 3.19
C LYS A 45 -5.86 19.67 4.39
N ALA A 46 -5.07 18.64 4.22
CA ALA A 46 -4.54 17.85 5.34
C ALA A 46 -3.60 18.70 6.21
N THR A 47 -3.74 18.54 7.52
CA THR A 47 -2.93 19.27 8.51
C THR A 47 -2.15 18.31 9.40
N ARG A 48 -1.05 18.79 9.98
CA ARG A 48 -0.12 18.03 10.81
C ARG A 48 -0.81 17.23 11.93
N ASP A 49 -1.78 17.86 12.59
CA ASP A 49 -2.39 17.35 13.81
C ASP A 49 -3.84 16.87 13.63
N MET A 50 -4.27 16.66 12.36
CA MET A 50 -5.66 16.34 12.05
C MET A 50 -6.18 15.03 12.69
N PHE A 51 -5.28 14.13 13.05
CA PHE A 51 -5.60 12.86 13.70
C PHE A 51 -5.44 12.87 15.21
N LEU A 52 -5.22 14.04 15.81
CA LEU A 52 -5.18 14.17 17.26
C LEU A 52 -6.57 14.50 17.83
N ASP A 53 -6.81 14.06 19.06
CA ASP A 53 -7.95 14.49 19.87
C ASP A 53 -7.68 15.87 20.50
N ASP A 54 -8.64 16.41 21.24
CA ASP A 54 -8.52 17.71 21.92
C ASP A 54 -7.45 17.74 23.02
N GLN A 55 -6.94 16.57 23.41
CA GLN A 55 -5.88 16.42 24.42
C GLN A 55 -4.51 16.21 23.76
N GLY A 56 -4.44 16.17 22.42
CA GLY A 56 -3.23 15.95 21.65
C GLY A 56 -2.78 14.48 21.59
N ASN A 57 -3.69 13.52 21.81
CA ASN A 57 -3.44 12.11 21.64
C ASN A 57 -3.94 11.63 20.27
N PRO A 58 -3.32 10.62 19.65
CA PRO A 58 -3.80 10.04 18.41
C PRO A 58 -5.21 9.44 18.55
N ASP A 59 -6.08 9.78 17.62
CA ASP A 59 -7.46 9.28 17.51
C ASP A 59 -7.55 8.30 16.34
N SER A 60 -7.51 7.01 16.64
CA SER A 60 -7.57 5.94 15.65
C SER A 60 -8.90 5.90 14.87
N LYS A 61 -10.00 6.41 15.42
CA LYS A 61 -11.26 6.51 14.67
C LYS A 61 -11.13 7.51 13.53
N LYS A 62 -10.45 8.64 13.78
CA LYS A 62 -10.18 9.61 12.72
C LYS A 62 -9.29 9.05 11.63
N SER A 63 -8.23 8.29 11.97
CA SER A 63 -7.25 7.78 11.01
C SER A 63 -7.64 6.47 10.31
N LEU A 64 -8.60 5.69 10.84
CA LEU A 64 -8.94 4.37 10.29
C LEU A 64 -10.34 4.29 9.67
N THR A 65 -11.36 4.85 10.31
CA THR A 65 -12.77 4.60 9.93
C THR A 65 -13.56 5.83 9.50
N SER A 66 -12.98 7.03 9.65
CA SER A 66 -13.60 8.26 9.18
C SER A 66 -13.25 8.58 7.72
N HIS A 67 -14.00 9.48 7.10
CA HIS A 67 -13.69 10.00 5.76
C HIS A 67 -12.37 10.79 5.72
N LEU A 68 -11.84 11.24 6.88
CA LEU A 68 -10.51 11.86 7.00
C LEU A 68 -9.37 10.88 6.76
N ALA A 69 -9.61 9.58 6.96
CA ALA A 69 -8.61 8.51 6.83
C ALA A 69 -8.19 8.25 5.38
N SER A 70 -8.99 8.70 4.41
CA SER A 70 -8.75 8.42 3.00
C SER A 70 -7.75 9.40 2.39
N GLY A 71 -6.67 8.86 1.79
CA GLY A 71 -5.81 9.59 0.86
C GLY A 71 -6.37 9.58 -0.55
N THR A 72 -5.97 10.55 -1.38
CA THR A 72 -6.34 10.64 -2.79
C THR A 72 -5.86 9.40 -3.53
N PRO A 73 -6.76 8.62 -4.16
CA PRO A 73 -6.42 7.32 -4.74
C PRO A 73 -5.47 7.39 -5.94
N GLY A 74 -4.57 6.41 -6.04
CA GLY A 74 -3.56 6.34 -7.08
C GLY A 74 -3.67 5.18 -8.07
N THR A 75 -4.42 4.13 -7.74
CA THR A 75 -4.42 2.87 -8.49
C THR A 75 -4.72 3.05 -9.98
N VAL A 76 -5.76 3.80 -10.34
CA VAL A 76 -6.14 3.99 -11.74
C VAL A 76 -5.07 4.74 -12.52
N ALA A 77 -4.43 5.76 -11.92
CA ALA A 77 -3.34 6.51 -12.55
C ALA A 77 -2.09 5.63 -12.74
N GLY A 78 -1.73 4.83 -11.72
CA GLY A 78 -0.59 3.91 -11.79
C GLY A 78 -0.74 2.86 -12.87
N PHE A 79 -1.92 2.24 -12.95
CA PHE A 79 -2.24 1.24 -13.96
C PHE A 79 -2.26 1.84 -15.38
N SER A 80 -2.80 3.05 -15.52
CA SER A 80 -2.81 3.75 -16.80
C SER A 80 -1.40 4.13 -17.24
N LEU A 81 -0.57 4.69 -16.35
CA LEU A 81 0.83 5.02 -16.65
C LEU A 81 1.63 3.78 -17.08
N ALA A 82 1.44 2.64 -16.37
CA ALA A 82 2.09 1.39 -16.72
C ALA A 82 1.64 0.88 -18.10
N LEU A 83 0.34 0.97 -18.39
CA LEU A 83 -0.22 0.51 -19.66
C LEU A 83 0.23 1.38 -20.83
N ASP A 84 0.23 2.70 -20.66
CA ASP A 84 0.62 3.66 -21.71
C ASP A 84 2.10 3.55 -22.08
N LYS A 85 2.99 3.36 -21.09
CA LYS A 85 4.44 3.31 -21.34
C LYS A 85 4.95 1.90 -21.68
N TYR A 86 4.38 0.87 -21.10
CA TYR A 86 4.92 -0.50 -21.13
C TYR A 86 3.93 -1.54 -21.64
N GLY A 87 2.64 -1.17 -21.79
CA GLY A 87 1.59 -2.05 -22.25
C GLY A 87 1.54 -2.16 -23.76
N THR A 88 0.88 -3.23 -24.22
CA THR A 88 0.65 -3.50 -25.66
C THR A 88 -0.83 -3.62 -26.00
N MET A 89 -1.70 -3.55 -24.99
CA MET A 89 -3.16 -3.68 -25.16
C MET A 89 -3.86 -2.38 -24.77
N PRO A 90 -4.94 -2.00 -25.47
CA PRO A 90 -5.70 -0.82 -25.12
C PRO A 90 -6.48 -1.03 -23.81
N LEU A 91 -6.70 0.06 -23.06
CA LEU A 91 -7.30 0.06 -21.72
C LEU A 91 -8.65 -0.68 -21.68
N ASN A 92 -9.52 -0.44 -22.66
CA ASN A 92 -10.84 -1.09 -22.71
C ASN A 92 -10.76 -2.63 -22.78
N LYS A 93 -9.75 -3.19 -23.43
CA LYS A 93 -9.52 -4.64 -23.46
C LYS A 93 -9.00 -5.16 -22.13
N VAL A 94 -8.19 -4.35 -21.44
CA VAL A 94 -7.57 -4.71 -20.15
C VAL A 94 -8.59 -4.67 -19.01
N VAL A 95 -9.53 -3.72 -19.03
CA VAL A 95 -10.59 -3.56 -18.02
C VAL A 95 -11.76 -4.53 -18.22
N GLN A 96 -12.01 -4.97 -19.46
CA GLN A 96 -13.17 -5.80 -19.82
C GLN A 96 -13.41 -7.04 -18.94
N PRO A 97 -12.38 -7.83 -18.52
CA PRO A 97 -12.61 -8.96 -17.61
C PRO A 97 -13.15 -8.54 -16.25
N ALA A 98 -12.61 -7.47 -15.68
CA ALA A 98 -13.05 -6.92 -14.39
C ALA A 98 -14.49 -6.40 -14.48
N PHE A 99 -14.82 -5.66 -15.55
CA PHE A 99 -16.18 -5.21 -15.82
C PHE A 99 -17.19 -6.36 -15.81
N LYS A 100 -16.88 -7.47 -16.53
CA LYS A 100 -17.76 -8.64 -16.58
C LYS A 100 -17.93 -9.27 -15.20
N LEU A 101 -16.84 -9.45 -14.45
CA LEU A 101 -16.87 -10.00 -13.08
C LEU A 101 -17.73 -9.16 -12.15
N ALA A 102 -17.65 -7.83 -12.24
CA ALA A 102 -18.42 -6.92 -11.41
C ALA A 102 -19.92 -6.92 -11.79
N ARG A 103 -20.23 -6.93 -13.11
CA ARG A 103 -21.58 -6.90 -13.67
C ARG A 103 -22.33 -8.21 -13.47
N ASP A 104 -21.69 -9.32 -13.85
CA ASP A 104 -22.32 -10.65 -13.87
C ASP A 104 -22.21 -11.34 -12.50
N GLY A 105 -21.30 -10.85 -11.64
CA GLY A 105 -20.99 -11.42 -10.33
C GLY A 105 -20.04 -12.61 -10.38
N PHE A 106 -19.54 -12.96 -9.21
CA PHE A 106 -18.72 -14.16 -9.00
C PHE A 106 -19.10 -14.84 -7.68
N ILE A 107 -18.74 -16.10 -7.55
CA ILE A 107 -19.06 -16.87 -6.34
C ILE A 107 -18.10 -16.55 -5.22
N VAL A 108 -18.63 -16.15 -4.07
CA VAL A 108 -17.88 -15.90 -2.83
C VAL A 108 -17.21 -17.20 -2.37
N ASN A 109 -15.89 -17.16 -2.22
CA ASN A 109 -15.08 -18.28 -1.73
C ASN A 109 -14.94 -18.24 -0.19
N ASP A 110 -14.27 -19.24 0.40
CA ASP A 110 -14.07 -19.32 1.85
C ASP A 110 -13.31 -18.09 2.39
N ALA A 111 -12.23 -17.69 1.75
CA ALA A 111 -11.39 -16.59 2.21
C ALA A 111 -12.15 -15.26 2.26
N LEU A 112 -12.89 -14.92 1.19
CA LEU A 112 -13.68 -13.68 1.17
C LEU A 112 -14.82 -13.74 2.20
N ALA A 113 -15.48 -14.90 2.37
CA ALA A 113 -16.54 -15.06 3.37
C ALA A 113 -16.01 -14.87 4.81
N ASP A 114 -14.84 -15.43 5.10
CA ASP A 114 -14.18 -15.30 6.39
C ASP A 114 -13.72 -13.84 6.64
N ASP A 115 -13.17 -13.16 5.63
CA ASP A 115 -12.76 -11.76 5.72
C ASP A 115 -13.98 -10.83 5.92
N LEU A 116 -15.08 -11.07 5.21
CA LEU A 116 -16.34 -10.31 5.40
C LEU A 116 -16.90 -10.49 6.82
N LYS A 117 -16.83 -11.71 7.35
CA LYS A 117 -17.31 -12.03 8.70
C LYS A 117 -16.39 -11.44 9.77
N THR A 118 -15.08 -11.53 9.61
CA THR A 118 -14.11 -11.17 10.65
C THR A 118 -13.82 -9.67 10.65
N TYR A 119 -13.39 -9.13 9.51
CA TYR A 119 -12.97 -7.73 9.40
C TYR A 119 -14.06 -6.84 8.79
N GLY A 120 -14.77 -7.34 7.78
CA GLY A 120 -15.84 -6.60 7.11
C GLY A 120 -16.95 -6.20 8.05
N SER A 121 -17.30 -7.07 9.01
CA SER A 121 -18.36 -6.81 9.98
C SER A 121 -18.09 -5.64 10.93
N GLU A 122 -16.85 -5.23 11.06
CA GLU A 122 -16.47 -4.09 11.90
C GLU A 122 -16.71 -2.74 11.20
N VAL A 123 -16.55 -2.68 9.88
CA VAL A 123 -16.52 -1.41 9.14
C VAL A 123 -17.63 -1.26 8.09
N LEU A 124 -17.91 -2.30 7.28
CA LEU A 124 -18.83 -2.21 6.14
C LEU A 124 -20.30 -1.92 6.52
N PRO A 125 -20.88 -2.50 7.60
CA PRO A 125 -22.27 -2.24 7.97
C PRO A 125 -22.56 -0.82 8.43
N ASN A 126 -21.52 -0.06 8.78
CA ASN A 126 -21.65 1.34 9.20
C ASN A 126 -21.99 2.29 8.04
N HIS A 127 -21.90 1.81 6.79
CA HIS A 127 -22.12 2.58 5.57
C HIS A 127 -23.15 1.86 4.68
N GLU A 128 -24.28 2.51 4.42
CA GLU A 128 -25.42 1.91 3.68
C GLU A 128 -25.00 1.38 2.30
N ASN A 129 -24.18 2.13 1.55
CA ASN A 129 -23.69 1.71 0.23
C ASN A 129 -22.86 0.42 0.31
N SER A 130 -21.98 0.32 1.31
CA SER A 130 -21.14 -0.86 1.53
C SER A 130 -21.97 -2.05 1.97
N LYS A 131 -22.91 -1.83 2.91
CA LYS A 131 -23.83 -2.85 3.40
C LYS A 131 -24.71 -3.41 2.28
N ALA A 132 -25.20 -2.55 1.37
CA ALA A 132 -26.00 -2.97 0.23
C ALA A 132 -25.26 -3.91 -0.74
N ILE A 133 -23.92 -3.81 -0.80
CA ILE A 133 -23.09 -4.64 -1.69
C ILE A 133 -22.72 -5.97 -1.02
N PHE A 134 -22.27 -5.92 0.23
CA PHE A 134 -21.61 -7.04 0.89
C PHE A 134 -22.50 -7.81 1.89
N TRP A 135 -23.74 -7.34 2.15
CA TRP A 135 -24.70 -7.96 3.05
C TRP A 135 -25.95 -8.45 2.31
N LYS A 136 -26.50 -9.55 2.78
CA LYS A 136 -27.76 -10.13 2.32
C LYS A 136 -28.59 -10.55 3.52
N GLU A 137 -29.85 -10.12 3.58
CA GLU A 137 -30.78 -10.49 4.68
C GLU A 137 -30.24 -10.19 6.09
N GLY A 138 -29.45 -9.10 6.23
CA GLY A 138 -28.87 -8.68 7.50
C GLY A 138 -27.55 -9.35 7.90
N GLU A 139 -27.04 -10.28 7.09
CA GLU A 139 -25.81 -11.04 7.32
C GLU A 139 -24.77 -10.75 6.22
N PRO A 140 -23.45 -10.85 6.50
CA PRO A 140 -22.44 -10.78 5.47
C PRO A 140 -22.62 -11.93 4.46
N LEU A 141 -22.24 -11.67 3.20
CA LEU A 141 -22.26 -12.70 2.16
C LEU A 141 -21.41 -13.91 2.59
N LYS A 142 -21.92 -15.11 2.31
CA LYS A 142 -21.34 -16.40 2.69
C LYS A 142 -20.76 -17.12 1.49
N LYS A 143 -19.92 -18.12 1.75
CA LYS A 143 -19.44 -19.03 0.70
C LYS A 143 -20.59 -19.55 -0.14
N GLY A 144 -20.47 -19.45 -1.45
CA GLY A 144 -21.49 -19.90 -2.41
C GLY A 144 -22.49 -18.82 -2.80
N ASP A 145 -22.57 -17.71 -2.09
CA ASP A 145 -23.35 -16.55 -2.54
C ASP A 145 -22.71 -15.92 -3.78
N THR A 146 -23.50 -15.22 -4.58
CA THR A 146 -23.00 -14.46 -5.70
C THR A 146 -22.83 -13.01 -5.31
N LEU A 147 -21.62 -12.47 -5.39
CA LEU A 147 -21.35 -11.05 -5.21
C LEU A 147 -21.42 -10.33 -6.56
N VAL A 148 -22.41 -9.45 -6.71
CA VAL A 148 -22.60 -8.55 -7.84
C VAL A 148 -22.29 -7.12 -7.40
N GLN A 149 -21.46 -6.40 -8.15
CA GLN A 149 -21.03 -5.04 -7.85
C GLN A 149 -21.44 -4.10 -9.00
N ALA A 150 -22.75 -3.90 -9.15
CA ALA A 150 -23.33 -3.19 -10.32
C ALA A 150 -22.79 -1.75 -10.48
N ASN A 151 -22.61 -1.02 -9.39
CA ASN A 151 -22.06 0.33 -9.42
C ASN A 151 -20.56 0.35 -9.78
N LEU A 152 -19.77 -0.61 -9.24
CA LEU A 152 -18.37 -0.78 -9.63
C LEU A 152 -18.26 -1.17 -11.11
N ALA A 153 -19.17 -1.99 -11.63
CA ALA A 153 -19.23 -2.32 -13.06
C ALA A 153 -19.41 -1.05 -13.92
N LYS A 154 -20.34 -0.17 -13.56
CA LYS A 154 -20.51 1.13 -14.26
C LYS A 154 -19.24 1.98 -14.23
N SER A 155 -18.58 2.08 -13.07
CA SER A 155 -17.30 2.80 -12.95
C SER A 155 -16.21 2.21 -13.82
N LEU A 156 -16.10 0.88 -13.87
CA LEU A 156 -15.15 0.18 -14.75
C LEU A 156 -15.46 0.41 -16.23
N GLU A 157 -16.73 0.41 -16.61
CA GLU A 157 -17.17 0.71 -17.98
C GLU A 157 -16.81 2.14 -18.39
N MET A 158 -17.12 3.12 -17.54
CA MET A 158 -16.77 4.53 -17.77
C MET A 158 -15.26 4.73 -17.91
N ILE A 159 -14.43 4.07 -17.05
CA ILE A 159 -12.97 4.11 -17.17
C ILE A 159 -12.50 3.47 -18.49
N ALA A 160 -13.12 2.36 -18.90
CA ALA A 160 -12.77 1.67 -20.13
C ALA A 160 -13.07 2.48 -21.40
N GLU A 161 -14.14 3.27 -21.38
CA GLU A 161 -14.61 4.08 -22.49
C GLU A 161 -13.93 5.45 -22.55
N ASN A 162 -13.83 6.14 -21.42
CA ASN A 162 -13.41 7.54 -21.31
C ASN A 162 -11.95 7.71 -20.84
N GLY A 163 -11.30 6.60 -20.44
CA GLY A 163 -9.94 6.62 -19.92
C GLY A 163 -9.84 7.01 -18.43
N PRO A 164 -8.60 7.16 -17.91
CA PRO A 164 -8.36 7.44 -16.50
C PRO A 164 -8.91 8.81 -16.05
N ASP A 165 -9.09 9.76 -16.96
CA ASP A 165 -9.65 11.08 -16.64
C ASP A 165 -11.09 10.98 -16.10
N GLU A 166 -11.84 9.93 -16.42
CA GLU A 166 -13.15 9.68 -15.82
C GLU A 166 -13.08 9.50 -14.30
N PHE A 167 -12.02 8.81 -13.81
CA PHE A 167 -11.79 8.64 -12.37
C PHE A 167 -11.34 9.94 -11.69
N TYR A 168 -10.52 10.76 -12.37
CA TYR A 168 -9.86 11.91 -11.73
C TYR A 168 -10.55 13.25 -12.02
N LYS A 169 -11.37 13.35 -13.08
CA LYS A 169 -11.98 14.62 -13.52
C LYS A 169 -13.46 14.46 -13.91
N GLY A 170 -13.92 13.22 -14.16
CA GLY A 170 -15.27 12.91 -14.61
C GLY A 170 -16.26 12.63 -13.48
N THR A 171 -17.26 11.81 -13.79
CA THR A 171 -18.38 11.47 -12.89
C THR A 171 -17.89 10.76 -11.62
N ILE A 172 -16.88 9.90 -11.73
CA ILE A 172 -16.35 9.18 -10.56
C ILE A 172 -15.69 10.17 -9.58
N ALA A 173 -14.90 11.13 -10.09
CA ALA A 173 -14.31 12.18 -9.26
C ALA A 173 -15.38 13.00 -8.52
N GLU A 174 -16.49 13.29 -9.20
CA GLU A 174 -17.60 14.01 -8.61
C GLU A 174 -18.27 13.23 -7.47
N GLN A 175 -18.53 11.95 -7.68
CA GLN A 175 -19.11 11.06 -6.65
C GLN A 175 -18.22 10.94 -5.41
N ILE A 176 -16.90 10.76 -5.59
CA ILE A 176 -15.93 10.71 -4.48
C ILE A 176 -15.94 12.06 -3.73
N ALA A 177 -15.82 13.18 -4.44
CA ALA A 177 -15.77 14.50 -3.81
C ALA A 177 -17.08 14.86 -3.07
N GLN A 178 -18.25 14.48 -3.60
CA GLN A 178 -19.54 14.68 -2.95
C GLN A 178 -19.66 13.82 -1.67
N GLU A 179 -19.21 12.56 -1.71
CA GLU A 179 -19.18 11.69 -0.53
C GLU A 179 -18.31 12.30 0.58
N MET A 180 -17.11 12.78 0.22
CA MET A 180 -16.21 13.46 1.14
C MET A 180 -16.81 14.74 1.71
N GLN A 181 -17.36 15.61 0.87
CA GLN A 181 -17.97 16.87 1.30
C GLN A 181 -19.15 16.64 2.27
N LYS A 182 -19.99 15.65 1.98
CA LYS A 182 -21.17 15.32 2.79
C LYS A 182 -20.80 14.81 4.20
N ASN A 183 -19.68 14.09 4.31
CA ASN A 183 -19.34 13.36 5.52
C ASN A 183 -18.05 13.87 6.19
N GLY A 184 -17.58 15.07 5.85
CA GLY A 184 -16.45 15.72 6.51
C GLY A 184 -15.07 15.19 6.11
N GLY A 185 -14.94 14.48 4.98
CA GLY A 185 -13.68 14.12 4.37
C GLY A 185 -12.99 15.30 3.67
N LEU A 186 -11.74 15.12 3.27
CA LEU A 186 -10.92 16.22 2.73
C LEU A 186 -10.67 16.15 1.22
N ILE A 187 -10.84 14.99 0.58
CA ILE A 187 -10.55 14.83 -0.85
C ILE A 187 -11.54 15.68 -1.66
N THR A 188 -11.00 16.58 -2.48
CA THR A 188 -11.76 17.44 -3.39
C THR A 188 -11.59 17.00 -4.84
N LYS A 189 -12.38 17.58 -5.75
CA LYS A 189 -12.20 17.38 -7.20
C LYS A 189 -10.83 17.87 -7.67
N GLU A 190 -10.32 18.93 -7.05
CA GLU A 190 -9.01 19.51 -7.34
C GLU A 190 -7.87 18.55 -6.90
N ASP A 191 -8.00 17.89 -5.73
CA ASP A 191 -7.05 16.88 -5.28
C ASP A 191 -7.00 15.71 -6.26
N LEU A 192 -8.16 15.20 -6.68
CA LEU A 192 -8.26 14.13 -7.68
C LEU A 192 -7.64 14.55 -9.02
N ALA A 193 -8.02 15.72 -9.56
CA ALA A 193 -7.52 16.21 -10.84
C ALA A 193 -6.00 16.50 -10.84
N ALA A 194 -5.43 16.84 -9.68
CA ALA A 194 -4.00 17.11 -9.52
C ALA A 194 -3.17 15.82 -9.32
N TYR A 195 -3.80 14.70 -8.98
CA TYR A 195 -3.08 13.46 -8.69
C TYR A 195 -2.31 12.94 -9.92
N LYS A 196 -1.08 12.48 -9.69
CA LYS A 196 -0.23 11.85 -10.71
C LYS A 196 0.55 10.68 -10.12
N ALA A 197 0.52 9.55 -10.79
CA ALA A 197 1.49 8.49 -10.56
C ALA A 197 2.89 8.93 -11.04
N VAL A 198 3.93 8.50 -10.35
CA VAL A 198 5.31 8.92 -10.58
C VAL A 198 6.18 7.73 -10.97
N GLU A 199 6.96 7.89 -12.05
CA GLU A 199 8.01 6.92 -12.38
C GLU A 199 9.26 7.24 -11.57
N ARG A 200 9.82 6.21 -10.90
CA ARG A 200 10.99 6.35 -10.02
C ARG A 200 12.08 5.36 -10.41
N THR A 201 13.33 5.69 -10.09
CA THR A 201 14.46 4.77 -10.21
C THR A 201 14.40 3.76 -9.07
N PRO A 202 14.38 2.43 -9.34
CA PRO A 202 14.40 1.41 -8.30
C PRO A 202 15.62 1.52 -7.39
N ILE A 203 15.47 1.14 -6.11
CA ILE A 203 16.61 0.81 -5.26
C ILE A 203 17.21 -0.50 -5.77
N SER A 204 18.53 -0.55 -5.88
CA SER A 204 19.22 -1.77 -6.26
C SER A 204 20.36 -2.09 -5.30
N GLY A 205 20.61 -3.38 -5.12
CA GLY A 205 21.71 -3.92 -4.34
C GLY A 205 22.22 -5.23 -4.91
N ASP A 206 23.38 -5.67 -4.43
CA ASP A 206 23.93 -6.99 -4.72
C ASP A 206 23.89 -7.85 -3.45
N TYR A 207 23.44 -9.09 -3.58
CA TYR A 207 23.47 -10.06 -2.53
C TYR A 207 24.00 -11.40 -3.06
N ARG A 208 25.19 -11.79 -2.63
CA ARG A 208 25.83 -13.06 -3.00
C ARG A 208 25.86 -13.32 -4.51
N GLY A 209 26.12 -12.26 -5.30
CA GLY A 209 26.19 -12.33 -6.77
C GLY A 209 24.84 -12.20 -7.47
N TYR A 210 23.73 -12.02 -6.77
CA TYR A 210 22.42 -11.73 -7.33
C TYR A 210 22.12 -10.23 -7.26
N GLN A 211 21.65 -9.67 -8.37
CA GLN A 211 21.12 -8.30 -8.38
C GLN A 211 19.71 -8.27 -7.82
N VAL A 212 19.48 -7.45 -6.81
CA VAL A 212 18.18 -7.21 -6.18
C VAL A 212 17.68 -5.84 -6.61
N TYR A 213 16.45 -5.77 -7.12
CA TYR A 213 15.75 -4.52 -7.41
C TYR A 213 14.51 -4.44 -6.56
N SER A 214 14.27 -3.29 -5.94
CA SER A 214 13.11 -3.10 -5.09
C SER A 214 12.60 -1.66 -5.15
N MET A 215 11.46 -1.41 -4.53
CA MET A 215 10.76 -0.13 -4.61
C MET A 215 11.49 0.97 -3.85
N PRO A 216 11.70 2.15 -4.42
CA PRO A 216 12.26 3.30 -3.71
C PRO A 216 11.22 3.95 -2.78
N PRO A 217 11.64 4.88 -1.90
CA PRO A 217 10.70 5.71 -1.14
C PRO A 217 9.62 6.37 -2.05
N PRO A 218 8.37 6.50 -1.57
CA PRO A 218 7.91 6.37 -0.20
C PRO A 218 7.68 4.93 0.30
N SER A 219 8.07 3.89 -0.46
CA SER A 219 8.18 2.54 0.09
C SER A 219 9.47 2.42 0.91
N SER A 220 9.37 1.85 2.11
CA SER A 220 10.54 1.48 2.89
C SER A 220 11.16 0.17 2.41
N GLY A 221 10.37 -0.66 1.70
CA GLY A 221 10.73 -2.02 1.32
C GLY A 221 12.06 -2.15 0.59
N GLY A 222 12.35 -1.25 -0.36
CA GLY A 222 13.60 -1.33 -1.12
C GLY A 222 14.85 -1.09 -0.28
N ILE A 223 14.85 -0.06 0.53
CA ILE A 223 15.97 0.27 1.41
C ILE A 223 16.15 -0.83 2.44
N HIS A 224 15.07 -1.28 3.09
CA HIS A 224 15.12 -2.34 4.09
C HIS A 224 15.64 -3.66 3.54
N ILE A 225 15.11 -4.12 2.41
CA ILE A 225 15.55 -5.38 1.80
C ILE A 225 17.05 -5.34 1.51
N VAL A 226 17.54 -4.27 0.88
CA VAL A 226 18.97 -4.16 0.56
C VAL A 226 19.81 -4.03 1.83
N GLN A 227 19.37 -3.24 2.82
CA GLN A 227 20.06 -3.09 4.10
C GLN A 227 20.14 -4.42 4.86
N ILE A 228 19.00 -5.12 5.02
CA ILE A 228 18.96 -6.42 5.70
C ILE A 228 19.84 -7.45 4.99
N LEU A 229 19.73 -7.55 3.66
CA LEU A 229 20.58 -8.47 2.89
C LEU A 229 22.06 -8.15 3.05
N ASN A 230 22.45 -6.87 3.04
CA ASN A 230 23.83 -6.47 3.28
C ASN A 230 24.32 -6.81 4.70
N ILE A 231 23.45 -6.75 5.73
CA ILE A 231 23.78 -7.20 7.08
C ILE A 231 23.98 -8.71 7.09
N LEU A 232 23.01 -9.47 6.53
CA LEU A 232 23.03 -10.93 6.48
C LEU A 232 24.21 -11.51 5.68
N GLU A 233 24.76 -10.75 4.73
CA GLU A 233 25.93 -11.16 3.94
C GLU A 233 27.19 -11.33 4.79
N ASN A 234 27.24 -10.73 6.00
CA ASN A 234 28.33 -10.88 6.96
C ASN A 234 28.25 -12.18 7.78
N PHE A 235 27.18 -12.98 7.64
CA PHE A 235 26.98 -14.24 8.33
C PHE A 235 26.94 -15.40 7.35
N ASP A 236 27.51 -16.55 7.74
CA ASP A 236 27.36 -17.79 6.96
C ASP A 236 25.99 -18.44 7.26
N MET A 237 24.94 -17.85 6.68
CA MET A 237 23.56 -18.32 6.87
C MET A 237 23.35 -19.80 6.48
N LYS A 238 24.18 -20.32 5.57
CA LYS A 238 24.13 -21.73 5.17
C LYS A 238 24.57 -22.65 6.30
N LYS A 239 25.57 -22.23 7.12
CA LYS A 239 26.05 -22.96 8.29
C LYS A 239 24.96 -23.10 9.36
N TYR A 240 24.12 -22.08 9.53
CA TYR A 240 23.07 -22.13 10.57
C TYR A 240 21.87 -22.98 10.13
N GLY A 241 21.63 -23.12 8.84
CA GLY A 241 20.53 -23.92 8.30
C GLY A 241 19.19 -23.18 8.24
N PHE A 242 18.34 -23.61 7.30
CA PHE A 242 17.03 -23.00 7.07
C PHE A 242 16.09 -23.22 8.27
N GLY A 243 15.46 -22.16 8.76
CA GLY A 243 14.48 -22.22 9.85
C GLY A 243 15.06 -22.55 11.24
N SER A 244 16.38 -22.53 11.41
CA SER A 244 17.01 -22.71 12.73
C SER A 244 16.80 -21.48 13.62
N ALA A 245 16.88 -21.68 14.95
CA ALA A 245 16.82 -20.58 15.92
C ALA A 245 17.90 -19.52 15.67
N ASP A 246 19.13 -19.96 15.37
CA ASP A 246 20.26 -19.06 15.09
C ASP A 246 20.01 -18.21 13.84
N ALA A 247 19.51 -18.83 12.74
CA ALA A 247 19.17 -18.10 11.53
C ALA A 247 18.05 -17.09 11.78
N MET A 248 17.00 -17.47 12.50
CA MET A 248 15.91 -16.57 12.89
C MET A 248 16.39 -15.43 13.79
N GLN A 249 17.28 -15.71 14.75
CA GLN A 249 17.87 -14.70 15.62
C GLN A 249 18.64 -13.65 14.81
N ILE A 250 19.50 -14.07 13.89
CA ILE A 250 20.29 -13.15 13.05
C ILE A 250 19.37 -12.29 12.18
N MET A 251 18.34 -12.90 11.57
CA MET A 251 17.38 -12.18 10.72
C MET A 251 16.60 -11.14 11.53
N ALA A 252 16.04 -11.54 12.69
CA ALA A 252 15.29 -10.64 13.55
C ALA A 252 16.14 -9.47 14.06
N GLU A 253 17.41 -9.73 14.42
CA GLU A 253 18.32 -8.64 14.80
C GLU A 253 18.59 -7.68 13.64
N ALA A 254 18.84 -8.19 12.41
CA ALA A 254 19.06 -7.35 11.24
C ALA A 254 17.82 -6.48 10.92
N GLU A 255 16.63 -7.05 11.02
CA GLU A 255 15.37 -6.33 10.82
C GLU A 255 15.17 -5.20 11.84
N LYS A 256 15.45 -5.43 13.13
CA LYS A 256 15.35 -4.40 14.18
C LYS A 256 16.15 -3.14 13.83
N TYR A 257 17.36 -3.26 13.32
CA TYR A 257 18.18 -2.12 12.92
C TYR A 257 17.61 -1.42 11.68
N ALA A 258 17.13 -2.17 10.69
CA ALA A 258 16.52 -1.60 9.49
C ALA A 258 15.24 -0.80 9.82
N TYR A 259 14.38 -1.37 10.67
CA TYR A 259 13.16 -0.66 11.13
C TYR A 259 13.48 0.55 12.01
N ALA A 260 14.54 0.49 12.77
CA ALA A 260 15.04 1.62 13.52
C ALA A 260 15.39 2.78 12.58
N ASP A 261 16.18 2.53 11.55
CA ASP A 261 16.52 3.55 10.56
C ASP A 261 15.29 4.08 9.82
N ARG A 262 14.30 3.21 9.55
CA ARG A 262 13.02 3.59 8.96
C ARG A 262 12.32 4.69 9.74
N SER A 263 12.23 4.52 11.05
CA SER A 263 11.46 5.42 11.92
C SER A 263 12.00 6.85 11.92
N GLU A 264 13.30 7.03 11.71
CA GLU A 264 13.97 8.33 11.73
C GLU A 264 14.13 8.95 10.35
N TYR A 265 14.53 8.14 9.34
CA TYR A 265 15.06 8.67 8.09
C TYR A 265 14.10 8.57 6.90
N LEU A 266 13.07 7.72 6.96
CA LEU A 266 12.23 7.45 5.80
C LEU A 266 10.94 8.28 5.80
N GLY A 267 10.54 8.69 4.61
CA GLY A 267 9.33 9.45 4.32
C GLY A 267 9.19 9.66 2.83
N ASP A 268 8.30 10.56 2.43
CA ASP A 268 8.10 10.93 1.03
C ASP A 268 9.35 11.65 0.50
N PRO A 269 10.05 11.10 -0.53
CA PRO A 269 11.30 11.65 -1.05
C PRO A 269 11.11 12.99 -1.78
N ASP A 270 9.87 13.35 -2.13
CA ASP A 270 9.54 14.63 -2.75
C ASP A 270 9.46 15.76 -1.70
N PHE A 271 9.43 15.41 -0.39
CA PHE A 271 9.33 16.35 0.73
C PHE A 271 10.52 16.27 1.71
N VAL A 272 11.16 15.09 1.84
CA VAL A 272 12.28 14.89 2.76
C VAL A 272 13.46 14.22 2.07
N LYS A 273 14.68 14.57 2.48
CA LYS A 273 15.89 13.94 1.95
C LYS A 273 16.12 12.60 2.64
N VAL A 274 15.78 11.50 1.95
CA VAL A 274 16.03 10.14 2.43
C VAL A 274 17.48 9.72 2.12
N PRO A 275 18.33 9.39 3.11
CA PRO A 275 19.74 9.05 2.91
C PRO A 275 19.94 7.59 2.46
N TRP A 276 19.25 7.16 1.40
CA TRP A 276 19.17 5.75 1.02
C TRP A 276 20.55 5.14 0.67
N GLN A 277 21.49 5.90 0.07
CA GLN A 277 22.82 5.41 -0.23
C GLN A 277 23.64 5.08 1.03
N ALA A 278 23.44 5.85 2.10
CA ALA A 278 24.11 5.59 3.37
C ALA A 278 23.49 4.34 4.05
N LEU A 279 22.16 4.22 4.04
CA LEU A 279 21.44 3.13 4.65
C LEU A 279 21.70 1.77 3.95
N THR A 280 21.92 1.78 2.64
CA THR A 280 22.22 0.58 1.84
C THR A 280 23.72 0.33 1.66
N ASN A 281 24.57 1.05 2.36
CA ASN A 281 26.02 0.89 2.25
C ASN A 281 26.51 -0.36 2.98
N LYS A 282 27.35 -1.18 2.33
CA LYS A 282 27.89 -2.43 2.91
C LYS A 282 28.77 -2.21 4.15
N ALA A 283 29.50 -1.08 4.21
CA ALA A 283 30.29 -0.78 5.40
C ALA A 283 29.39 -0.41 6.60
N TYR A 284 28.30 0.30 6.37
CA TYR A 284 27.27 0.54 7.40
C TYR A 284 26.64 -0.76 7.86
N ALA A 285 26.22 -1.63 6.95
CA ALA A 285 25.67 -2.94 7.25
C ALA A 285 26.64 -3.81 8.06
N LYS A 286 27.94 -3.79 7.74
CA LYS A 286 28.94 -4.47 8.53
C LYS A 286 29.05 -3.94 9.96
N SER A 287 29.01 -2.63 10.16
CA SER A 287 29.03 -2.03 11.50
C SER A 287 27.82 -2.44 12.36
N ILE A 288 26.67 -2.74 11.73
CA ILE A 288 25.51 -3.32 12.39
C ILE A 288 25.75 -4.81 12.69
N ALA A 289 26.21 -5.58 11.70
CA ALA A 289 26.48 -7.00 11.87
C ALA A 289 27.44 -7.28 13.03
N ASP A 290 28.46 -6.43 13.23
CA ASP A 290 29.43 -6.52 14.33
C ASP A 290 28.80 -6.30 15.72
N GLN A 291 27.56 -5.79 15.80
CA GLN A 291 26.81 -5.58 17.05
C GLN A 291 25.80 -6.70 17.34
N ILE A 292 25.57 -7.62 16.40
CA ILE A 292 24.61 -8.70 16.53
C ILE A 292 25.25 -9.86 17.29
N ASP A 293 24.69 -10.19 18.47
CA ASP A 293 25.04 -11.39 19.22
C ASP A 293 24.07 -12.52 18.85
N ILE A 294 24.61 -13.60 18.26
CA ILE A 294 23.79 -14.74 17.81
C ILE A 294 23.22 -15.55 19.01
N ASN A 295 23.74 -15.38 20.20
CA ASN A 295 23.34 -16.11 21.42
C ASN A 295 22.38 -15.27 22.29
N LYS A 296 22.20 -13.99 22.00
CA LYS A 296 21.41 -13.10 22.87
C LYS A 296 20.64 -12.06 22.04
N ALA A 297 19.33 -12.10 22.15
CA ALA A 297 18.48 -11.06 21.56
C ALA A 297 18.71 -9.71 22.27
N LYS A 298 18.99 -8.67 21.50
CA LYS A 298 19.09 -7.31 22.02
C LYS A 298 17.67 -6.72 22.17
N PRO A 299 17.30 -6.17 23.34
CA PRO A 299 16.03 -5.51 23.50
C PRO A 299 15.86 -4.40 22.45
N SER A 300 14.68 -4.34 21.83
CA SER A 300 14.41 -3.30 20.82
C SER A 300 14.56 -1.87 21.36
N SER A 301 14.27 -1.66 22.64
CA SER A 301 14.48 -0.39 23.34
C SER A 301 15.97 0.06 23.44
N GLU A 302 16.92 -0.84 23.21
CA GLU A 302 18.36 -0.56 23.20
C GLU A 302 18.91 -0.34 21.78
N ILE A 303 18.13 -0.71 20.77
CA ILE A 303 18.46 -0.46 19.36
C ILE A 303 18.02 0.94 19.01
N ARG A 304 18.89 1.67 18.39
CA ARG A 304 18.66 3.06 18.04
C ARG A 304 18.80 3.28 16.53
N PRO A 305 18.19 4.25 15.83
CA PRO A 305 18.39 4.66 14.46
C PRO A 305 19.83 5.07 14.15
N GLY A 306 20.38 4.40 13.07
CA GLY A 306 21.02 4.03 13.81
C GLY A 306 20.39 4.35 15.18
N LYS A 307 19.08 4.13 15.53
CA LYS A 307 18.37 4.09 16.84
C LYS A 307 16.86 3.94 16.72
N LEU A 308 16.23 2.76 16.81
CA LEU A 308 14.88 2.41 17.30
C LEU A 308 14.18 1.16 16.73
N ALA A 309 13.09 0.75 17.36
CA ALA A 309 12.51 -0.58 17.36
C ALA A 309 11.20 -0.77 16.53
N PRO A 310 10.69 -2.04 16.39
CA PRO A 310 10.02 -2.56 15.20
C PRO A 310 8.51 -2.82 15.32
N TYR A 311 7.81 -3.06 14.19
CA TYR A 311 6.72 -4.05 14.03
C TYR A 311 6.33 -4.25 12.55
N GLU A 312 5.72 -5.43 12.20
CA GLU A 312 5.34 -5.82 10.84
C GLU A 312 3.84 -5.72 10.59
N SER A 313 3.43 -5.39 9.33
CA SER A 313 2.04 -5.37 8.86
C SER A 313 1.75 -6.57 7.94
N ASN A 314 0.60 -7.25 8.14
CA ASN A 314 0.20 -8.46 7.43
C ASN A 314 -0.95 -8.26 6.42
N GLN A 315 -1.35 -7.01 6.07
CA GLN A 315 -2.55 -6.75 5.26
C GLN A 315 -2.26 -5.95 4.01
N THR A 316 -1.99 -6.67 2.92
CA THR A 316 -1.70 -6.10 1.59
C THR A 316 -1.91 -7.19 0.54
N THR A 317 -2.17 -6.83 -0.71
CA THR A 317 -2.15 -7.82 -1.78
C THR A 317 -0.97 -7.59 -2.71
N HIS A 318 -0.30 -8.69 -3.06
CA HIS A 318 0.84 -8.71 -3.98
C HIS A 318 0.61 -9.74 -5.07
N TYR A 319 0.97 -9.39 -6.30
CA TYR A 319 1.03 -10.35 -7.40
C TYR A 319 2.19 -10.06 -8.34
N SER A 320 2.73 -11.12 -8.94
CA SER A 320 3.79 -11.05 -9.94
C SER A 320 3.33 -11.69 -11.24
N VAL A 321 3.75 -11.11 -12.36
CA VAL A 321 3.47 -11.60 -13.71
C VAL A 321 4.76 -11.66 -14.49
N VAL A 322 5.03 -12.79 -15.12
CA VAL A 322 6.15 -12.97 -16.05
C VAL A 322 5.61 -13.47 -17.37
N ASP A 323 6.00 -12.86 -18.46
CA ASP A 323 5.61 -13.31 -19.79
C ASP A 323 6.67 -14.24 -20.42
N LYS A 324 6.31 -14.82 -21.58
CA LYS A 324 7.20 -15.75 -22.33
C LYS A 324 8.49 -15.09 -22.83
N ASP A 325 8.54 -13.78 -22.92
CA ASP A 325 9.70 -13.00 -23.39
C ASP A 325 10.62 -12.59 -22.23
N GLY A 326 10.25 -12.91 -20.97
CA GLY A 326 11.03 -12.60 -19.77
C GLY A 326 10.77 -11.19 -19.21
N ASN A 327 9.74 -10.48 -19.69
CA ASN A 327 9.27 -9.28 -19.00
C ASN A 327 8.63 -9.69 -17.67
N ALA A 328 8.96 -8.99 -16.59
CA ALA A 328 8.45 -9.28 -15.26
C ALA A 328 7.85 -8.02 -14.64
N VAL A 329 6.71 -8.17 -13.98
CA VAL A 329 6.03 -7.10 -13.25
C VAL A 329 5.65 -7.62 -11.87
N ALA A 330 6.04 -6.90 -10.84
CA ALA A 330 5.61 -7.13 -9.46
C ALA A 330 4.77 -5.93 -9.00
N VAL A 331 3.58 -6.19 -8.48
CA VAL A 331 2.64 -5.16 -8.03
C VAL A 331 2.25 -5.44 -6.59
N THR A 332 2.38 -4.42 -5.76
CA THR A 332 1.84 -4.40 -4.39
C THR A 332 0.90 -3.22 -4.28
N TYR A 333 -0.36 -3.44 -3.94
CA TYR A 333 -1.34 -2.38 -3.78
C TYR A 333 -2.36 -2.73 -2.71
N THR A 334 -2.98 -1.73 -2.11
CA THR A 334 -3.77 -1.91 -0.88
C THR A 334 -4.81 -0.82 -0.70
N LEU A 335 -5.69 -1.04 0.27
CA LEU A 335 -6.55 -0.02 0.90
C LEU A 335 -6.01 0.42 2.28
N ASN A 336 -4.87 -0.11 2.71
CA ASN A 336 -4.23 -0.13 4.02
C ASN A 336 -4.79 -1.28 4.88
N THR A 337 -5.84 -1.09 5.66
CA THR A 337 -6.46 -2.21 6.39
C THR A 337 -7.44 -3.00 5.49
N THR A 338 -7.87 -4.19 5.95
CA THR A 338 -8.85 -5.02 5.25
C THR A 338 -10.16 -4.24 5.04
N PHE A 339 -10.55 -4.03 3.78
CA PHE A 339 -11.63 -3.16 3.33
C PHE A 339 -11.42 -1.64 3.55
N GLY A 340 -10.20 -1.18 3.90
CA GLY A 340 -9.89 0.22 4.12
C GLY A 340 -10.79 0.88 5.18
N THR A 341 -11.38 2.04 4.88
CA THR A 341 -12.35 2.71 5.75
C THR A 341 -13.71 1.97 5.85
N GLY A 342 -13.98 1.00 4.99
CA GLY A 342 -15.30 0.39 4.82
C GLY A 342 -16.30 1.25 4.06
N ILE A 343 -15.91 2.44 3.60
CA ILE A 343 -16.77 3.39 2.90
C ILE A 343 -16.76 3.10 1.40
N VAL A 344 -17.91 2.86 0.81
CA VAL A 344 -18.10 2.93 -0.65
C VAL A 344 -18.53 4.35 -1.02
N ALA A 345 -17.76 5.03 -1.86
CA ALA A 345 -17.98 6.41 -2.24
C ALA A 345 -19.23 6.57 -3.14
N GLY A 346 -20.31 7.06 -2.58
CA GLY A 346 -21.54 7.32 -3.29
C GLY A 346 -22.02 6.13 -4.12
N GLU A 347 -22.41 6.38 -5.37
CA GLU A 347 -22.83 5.35 -6.31
C GLU A 347 -21.69 4.79 -7.18
N SER A 348 -20.43 5.13 -6.87
CA SER A 348 -19.27 4.65 -7.65
C SER A 348 -18.99 3.15 -7.46
N GLY A 349 -19.44 2.55 -6.38
CA GLY A 349 -19.09 1.18 -5.99
C GLY A 349 -17.63 1.02 -5.52
N ILE A 350 -16.89 2.11 -5.34
CA ILE A 350 -15.45 2.12 -5.05
C ILE A 350 -15.23 2.24 -3.54
N LEU A 351 -14.60 1.22 -2.94
CA LEU A 351 -14.13 1.25 -1.56
C LEU A 351 -12.95 2.23 -1.42
N LEU A 352 -13.00 3.06 -0.37
CA LEU A 352 -11.99 4.05 -0.06
C LEU A 352 -10.95 3.52 0.93
N ASN A 353 -9.69 3.90 0.70
CA ASN A 353 -8.56 3.56 1.55
C ASN A 353 -8.61 4.29 2.91
N ASN A 354 -7.88 3.77 3.90
CA ASN A 354 -7.53 4.47 5.13
C ASN A 354 -6.01 4.65 5.26
N GLN A 355 -5.38 5.00 4.15
CA GLN A 355 -3.94 5.07 4.01
C GLN A 355 -3.30 6.25 4.75
N MET A 356 -4.09 7.23 5.14
CA MET A 356 -3.62 8.36 5.94
C MET A 356 -3.11 7.91 7.33
N ASP A 357 -3.51 6.72 7.83
CA ASP A 357 -3.00 6.13 9.07
C ASP A 357 -1.51 5.75 8.99
N ASP A 358 -0.98 5.57 7.79
CA ASP A 358 0.46 5.30 7.60
C ASP A 358 1.36 6.53 7.84
N PHE A 359 0.80 7.72 7.95
CA PHE A 359 1.52 8.87 8.47
C PHE A 359 1.77 8.75 9.98
N SER A 360 2.80 9.45 10.45
CA SER A 360 3.02 9.64 11.88
C SER A 360 2.05 10.69 12.40
N ALA A 361 0.95 10.26 13.03
CA ALA A 361 0.00 11.18 13.65
C ALA A 361 0.67 11.99 14.77
N LYS A 362 1.61 11.36 15.49
CA LYS A 362 2.47 12.01 16.50
C LYS A 362 3.82 11.29 16.52
N PRO A 363 4.97 12.01 16.54
CA PRO A 363 6.28 11.39 16.62
C PRO A 363 6.41 10.47 17.83
N GLY A 364 6.95 9.27 17.60
CA GLY A 364 7.17 8.27 18.64
C GLY A 364 5.92 7.48 19.05
N VAL A 365 4.75 7.75 18.46
CA VAL A 365 3.52 6.99 18.70
C VAL A 365 3.26 6.06 17.52
N PRO A 366 2.93 4.78 17.78
CA PRO A 366 2.68 3.80 16.72
C PRO A 366 1.34 4.06 16.01
N ASN A 367 1.28 3.70 14.70
CA ASN A 367 0.04 3.59 13.94
C ASN A 367 -0.68 2.27 14.23
N VAL A 368 -1.74 1.93 13.46
CA VAL A 368 -2.52 0.69 13.63
C VAL A 368 -1.65 -0.58 13.56
N TYR A 369 -0.55 -0.53 12.83
CA TYR A 369 0.40 -1.65 12.68
C TYR A 369 1.52 -1.65 13.72
N GLY A 370 1.50 -0.75 14.70
CA GLY A 370 2.58 -0.60 15.67
C GLY A 370 3.82 0.10 15.12
N LEU A 371 3.78 0.63 13.89
CA LEU A 371 4.91 1.31 13.26
C LEU A 371 5.05 2.72 13.82
N VAL A 372 6.23 2.99 14.35
CA VAL A 372 6.62 4.31 14.84
C VAL A 372 7.26 5.10 13.71
N GLY A 373 6.93 6.36 13.60
CA GLY A 373 7.57 7.30 12.67
C GLY A 373 7.91 8.62 13.34
N GLY A 374 8.90 9.31 12.75
CA GLY A 374 9.32 10.65 13.13
C GLY A 374 8.64 11.74 12.28
N ASP A 375 9.16 12.96 12.37
CA ASP A 375 8.67 14.11 11.60
C ASP A 375 8.86 13.96 10.09
N ALA A 376 9.81 13.15 9.65
CA ALA A 376 10.00 12.82 8.24
C ALA A 376 8.74 12.25 7.58
N ASN A 377 7.93 11.48 8.34
CA ASN A 377 6.66 10.92 7.90
C ASN A 377 5.43 11.61 8.52
N ALA A 378 5.55 12.85 8.99
CA ALA A 378 4.39 13.60 9.50
C ALA A 378 3.39 13.92 8.38
N VAL A 379 2.09 14.02 8.73
CA VAL A 379 1.03 14.46 7.81
C VAL A 379 1.37 15.82 7.22
N GLY A 380 1.15 15.98 5.93
CA GLY A 380 1.29 17.26 5.24
C GLY A 380 0.53 17.27 3.92
N PRO A 381 0.11 18.45 3.43
CA PRO A 381 -0.61 18.59 2.16
C PRO A 381 0.15 17.97 0.99
N ASN A 382 -0.55 17.23 0.14
CA ASN A 382 -0.01 16.59 -1.08
C ASN A 382 1.16 15.62 -0.86
N LYS A 383 1.42 15.21 0.37
CA LYS A 383 2.48 14.27 0.75
C LYS A 383 1.97 12.83 0.67
N ARG A 384 2.85 11.89 0.30
CA ARG A 384 2.57 10.47 0.33
C ARG A 384 2.98 9.88 1.68
N PRO A 385 2.14 9.07 2.35
CA PRO A 385 2.55 8.39 3.56
C PRO A 385 3.62 7.34 3.29
N LEU A 386 4.56 7.20 4.23
CA LEU A 386 5.57 6.14 4.18
C LEU A 386 4.90 4.77 4.20
N SER A 387 5.32 3.88 3.32
CA SER A 387 4.76 2.54 3.21
C SER A 387 5.71 1.47 3.73
N SER A 388 5.15 0.37 4.23
CA SER A 388 5.86 -0.88 4.53
C SER A 388 5.70 -1.93 3.42
N MET A 389 5.03 -1.57 2.32
CA MET A 389 4.96 -2.38 1.11
C MET A 389 6.30 -2.43 0.39
#